data_a58bef6074d13f769e2bcce18fe4fdba
#
_entry.id   a58bef6074d13f769e2bcce18fe4fdba
#
_cell.length_a   1.000
_cell.length_b   1.000
_cell.length_c   1.000
_cell.angle_alpha   90.00
_cell.angle_beta   90.00
_cell.angle_gamma   90.00
#
_symmetry.space_group_name_H-M   'P 1'
#
loop_
_entity.id
_entity.type
_entity.pdbx_description
1 polymer ?
#
loop_
_entity_poly.entity_id
_entity_poly.type
_entity_poly.pdbx_seq_one_letter_code
_entity_poly.pdbx_strand_id
1 'polypeptide(L)'
;LSLHDALPISVVEYLPAPTDIPAIKGINPDETEGERHASDDEPFSSLAFKIATDPFVGNLTFFRVYSGVINSGDTVLNSVRQKRERFGRIVQMHANKREEIKEVRAGDIAAAIGLKDVTTGDTLCAIDAPIILERMEFPEPVISVAVEPKTKADQEKMGLALGRLAQEDPSFRVHTDEESGETIISGMGELHLD
;
A
#
# COMPACT_ATOMS: atom_id res chain seq x y z
N LEU A 1 -37.90 7.37 -0.88
CA LEU A 1 -36.60 6.78 -0.62
C LEU A 1 -35.79 7.72 0.29
N SER A 2 -35.39 7.23 1.46
CA SER A 2 -34.51 8.01 2.33
C SER A 2 -33.12 8.09 1.73
N LEU A 3 -32.30 9.05 2.15
CA LEU A 3 -30.89 9.15 1.74
C LEU A 3 -30.12 7.87 2.09
N HIS A 4 -30.51 7.19 3.16
CA HIS A 4 -29.95 5.93 3.64
C HIS A 4 -30.25 4.76 2.71
N ASP A 5 -31.37 4.80 1.98
CA ASP A 5 -31.74 3.74 1.02
C ASP A 5 -31.13 4.03 -0.36
N ALA A 6 -31.00 5.32 -0.73
CA ALA A 6 -30.50 5.73 -2.03
C ALA A 6 -29.00 5.43 -2.22
N LEU A 7 -28.17 5.59 -1.18
CA LEU A 7 -26.72 5.35 -1.27
C LEU A 7 -26.36 3.88 -1.59
N PRO A 8 -26.86 2.86 -0.85
CA PRO A 8 -26.58 1.47 -1.19
C PRO A 8 -27.08 1.06 -2.57
N ILE A 9 -28.28 1.54 -2.96
CA ILE A 9 -28.85 1.27 -4.27
C ILE A 9 -27.95 1.85 -5.37
N SER A 10 -27.51 3.09 -5.23
CA SER A 10 -26.64 3.73 -6.20
C SER A 10 -25.29 3.04 -6.33
N VAL A 11 -24.72 2.53 -5.22
CA VAL A 11 -23.48 1.74 -5.26
C VAL A 11 -23.67 0.47 -6.06
N VAL A 12 -24.76 -0.27 -5.81
CA VAL A 12 -25.02 -1.56 -6.49
C VAL A 12 -25.35 -1.36 -7.98
N GLU A 13 -26.08 -0.28 -8.33
CA GLU A 13 -26.53 -0.07 -9.72
C GLU A 13 -25.50 0.62 -10.61
N TYR A 14 -24.64 1.49 -10.05
CA TYR A 14 -23.78 2.37 -10.85
C TYR A 14 -22.28 2.12 -10.69
N LEU A 15 -21.83 1.41 -9.65
CA LEU A 15 -20.42 1.04 -9.55
C LEU A 15 -20.18 -0.34 -10.19
N PRO A 16 -19.16 -0.48 -11.05
CA PRO A 16 -18.84 -1.76 -11.67
C PRO A 16 -18.32 -2.74 -10.63
N ALA A 17 -18.72 -4.01 -10.74
CA ALA A 17 -18.10 -5.09 -9.99
C ALA A 17 -16.68 -5.36 -10.53
N PRO A 18 -15.80 -5.99 -9.77
CA PRO A 18 -14.46 -6.37 -10.23
C PRO A 18 -14.47 -7.19 -11.52
N THR A 19 -15.54 -7.98 -11.75
CA THR A 19 -15.74 -8.80 -12.95
C THR A 19 -16.24 -8.02 -14.16
N ASP A 20 -16.74 -6.79 -13.98
CA ASP A 20 -17.28 -5.95 -15.04
C ASP A 20 -16.21 -5.07 -15.71
N ILE A 21 -15.04 -4.99 -15.07
CA ILE A 21 -13.92 -4.18 -15.56
C ILE A 21 -12.93 -5.04 -16.36
N PRO A 22 -12.21 -4.44 -17.33
CA PRO A 22 -11.16 -5.16 -18.06
C PRO A 22 -10.07 -5.71 -17.11
N ALA A 23 -9.35 -6.73 -17.59
CA ALA A 23 -8.18 -7.25 -16.89
C ALA A 23 -7.18 -6.14 -16.56
N ILE A 24 -6.57 -6.21 -15.39
CA ILE A 24 -5.50 -5.28 -15.05
C ILE A 24 -4.24 -5.64 -15.82
N LYS A 25 -3.60 -4.62 -16.39
CA LYS A 25 -2.33 -4.77 -17.08
C LYS A 25 -1.15 -4.77 -16.14
N GLY A 26 -0.08 -5.39 -16.57
CA GLY A 26 1.18 -5.43 -15.86
C GLY A 26 2.32 -5.82 -16.77
N ILE A 27 3.51 -5.91 -16.22
CA ILE A 27 4.73 -6.30 -16.90
C ILE A 27 5.26 -7.58 -16.27
N ASN A 28 5.50 -8.58 -17.10
CA ASN A 28 6.13 -9.82 -16.68
C ASN A 28 7.65 -9.62 -16.47
N PRO A 29 8.36 -10.56 -15.80
CA PRO A 29 9.81 -10.47 -15.61
C PRO A 29 10.65 -10.43 -16.89
N ASP A 30 10.10 -10.91 -18.00
CA ASP A 30 10.71 -10.89 -19.34
C ASP A 30 10.40 -9.61 -20.12
N GLU A 31 9.87 -8.57 -19.45
CA GLU A 31 9.47 -7.28 -19.99
C GLU A 31 8.29 -7.34 -20.99
N THR A 32 7.63 -8.49 -21.11
CA THR A 32 6.41 -8.60 -21.91
C THR A 32 5.19 -8.06 -21.15
N GLU A 33 4.19 -7.58 -21.89
CA GLU A 33 2.91 -7.22 -21.30
C GLU A 33 2.20 -8.47 -20.77
N GLY A 34 1.69 -8.36 -19.58
CA GLY A 34 0.86 -9.36 -18.91
C GLY A 34 -0.45 -8.75 -18.45
N GLU A 35 -1.43 -9.60 -18.20
CA GLU A 35 -2.72 -9.18 -17.65
C GLU A 35 -3.21 -10.16 -16.58
N ARG A 36 -4.10 -9.70 -15.71
CA ARG A 36 -4.78 -10.50 -14.69
C ARG A 36 -6.25 -10.15 -14.69
N HIS A 37 -7.09 -11.18 -14.75
CA HIS A 37 -8.54 -11.04 -14.64
C HIS A 37 -8.98 -11.18 -13.18
N ALA A 38 -10.12 -10.60 -12.85
CA ALA A 38 -10.71 -10.72 -11.53
C ALA A 38 -11.35 -12.13 -11.38
N SER A 39 -10.49 -13.13 -11.15
CA SER A 39 -10.87 -14.53 -10.98
C SER A 39 -10.05 -15.16 -9.85
N ASP A 40 -10.70 -15.97 -9.02
CA ASP A 40 -10.05 -16.73 -7.95
C ASP A 40 -9.15 -17.85 -8.49
N ASP A 41 -9.41 -18.31 -9.72
CA ASP A 41 -8.67 -19.39 -10.38
C ASP A 41 -7.36 -18.93 -11.03
N GLU A 42 -7.14 -17.63 -11.14
CA GLU A 42 -5.89 -17.07 -11.67
C GLU A 42 -4.78 -17.02 -10.59
N PRO A 43 -3.51 -16.91 -11.00
CA PRO A 43 -2.43 -16.69 -10.05
C PRO A 43 -2.65 -15.43 -9.22
N PHE A 44 -2.35 -15.50 -7.92
CA PHE A 44 -2.50 -14.37 -7.03
C PHE A 44 -1.71 -13.14 -7.50
N SER A 45 -2.38 -12.01 -7.54
CA SER A 45 -1.76 -10.69 -7.69
C SER A 45 -2.52 -9.61 -6.94
N SER A 46 -1.79 -8.73 -6.30
CA SER A 46 -2.34 -7.62 -5.52
C SER A 46 -1.45 -6.39 -5.55
N LEU A 47 -2.02 -5.24 -5.29
CA LEU A 47 -1.32 -3.97 -5.17
C LEU A 47 -1.44 -3.44 -3.74
N ALA A 48 -0.31 -3.17 -3.10
CA ALA A 48 -0.23 -2.44 -1.84
C ALA A 48 -0.45 -0.95 -2.13
N PHE A 49 -1.64 -0.42 -1.83
CA PHE A 49 -2.00 0.95 -2.22
C PHE A 49 -1.89 1.97 -1.09
N LYS A 50 -1.77 1.51 0.16
CA LYS A 50 -1.61 2.38 1.33
C LYS A 50 -0.90 1.65 2.47
N ILE A 51 0.00 2.36 3.14
CA ILE A 51 0.57 1.93 4.41
C ILE A 51 0.09 2.88 5.49
N ALA A 52 -0.26 2.35 6.66
CA ALA A 52 -0.62 3.13 7.83
C ALA A 52 0.06 2.52 9.06
N THR A 53 0.52 3.36 9.96
CA THR A 53 1.09 2.92 11.23
C THR A 53 0.01 2.90 12.30
N ASP A 54 -0.21 1.72 12.89
CA ASP A 54 -1.15 1.54 14.00
C ASP A 54 -0.35 1.40 15.30
N PRO A 55 -0.71 2.11 16.38
CA PRO A 55 0.04 2.09 17.63
C PRO A 55 0.05 0.74 18.35
N PHE A 56 -0.88 -0.17 18.01
CA PHE A 56 -1.04 -1.46 18.69
C PHE A 56 -0.47 -2.64 17.88
N VAL A 57 -0.57 -2.59 16.55
CA VAL A 57 -0.17 -3.72 15.69
C VAL A 57 0.99 -3.39 14.75
N GLY A 58 1.46 -2.14 14.75
CA GLY A 58 2.51 -1.69 13.87
C GLY A 58 2.01 -1.38 12.45
N ASN A 59 2.81 -1.69 11.44
CA ASN A 59 2.46 -1.35 10.07
C ASN A 59 1.29 -2.20 9.55
N LEU A 60 0.28 -1.51 9.04
CA LEU A 60 -0.85 -2.03 8.30
C LEU A 60 -0.62 -1.74 6.81
N THR A 61 -0.47 -2.76 6.00
CA THR A 61 -0.38 -2.62 4.55
C THR A 61 -1.73 -2.93 3.93
N PHE A 62 -2.43 -1.92 3.46
CA PHE A 62 -3.68 -2.07 2.73
C PHE A 62 -3.39 -2.52 1.30
N PHE A 63 -4.03 -3.58 0.87
CA PHE A 63 -3.85 -4.13 -0.46
C PHE A 63 -5.19 -4.51 -1.11
N ARG A 64 -5.24 -4.40 -2.43
CA ARG A 64 -6.35 -4.87 -3.25
C ARG A 64 -5.90 -6.09 -4.02
N VAL A 65 -6.67 -7.17 -3.95
CA VAL A 65 -6.47 -8.37 -4.75
C VAL A 65 -7.08 -8.16 -6.13
N TYR A 66 -6.29 -8.33 -7.18
CA TYR A 66 -6.76 -8.24 -8.56
C TYR A 66 -7.03 -9.61 -9.17
N SER A 67 -6.30 -10.64 -8.76
CA SER A 67 -6.52 -12.02 -9.19
C SER A 67 -6.11 -13.01 -8.12
N GLY A 68 -6.68 -14.20 -8.17
CA GLY A 68 -6.36 -15.30 -7.28
C GLY A 68 -6.85 -15.11 -5.84
N VAL A 69 -6.37 -15.96 -4.97
CA VAL A 69 -6.71 -15.99 -3.54
C VAL A 69 -5.43 -16.00 -2.72
N ILE A 70 -5.43 -15.30 -1.59
CA ILE A 70 -4.34 -15.30 -0.61
C ILE A 70 -4.87 -15.73 0.76
N ASN A 71 -4.12 -16.58 1.44
CA ASN A 71 -4.44 -17.03 2.78
C ASN A 71 -3.47 -16.46 3.82
N SER A 72 -3.96 -16.31 5.03
CA SER A 72 -3.11 -16.03 6.19
C SER A 72 -2.06 -17.14 6.34
N GLY A 73 -0.79 -16.75 6.40
CA GLY A 73 0.36 -17.65 6.45
C GLY A 73 1.08 -17.87 5.13
N ASP A 74 0.46 -17.52 4.00
CA ASP A 74 1.06 -17.68 2.67
C ASP A 74 2.28 -16.77 2.46
N THR A 75 3.16 -17.22 1.57
CA THR A 75 4.34 -16.46 1.16
C THR A 75 4.19 -16.05 -0.29
N VAL A 76 4.42 -14.78 -0.56
CA VAL A 76 4.31 -14.15 -1.88
C VAL A 76 5.63 -13.49 -2.28
N LEU A 77 5.72 -13.08 -3.53
CA LEU A 77 6.80 -12.28 -4.06
C LEU A 77 6.39 -10.81 -4.12
N ASN A 78 7.16 -9.92 -3.52
CA ASN A 78 7.16 -8.51 -3.89
C ASN A 78 7.96 -8.38 -5.19
N SER A 79 7.27 -8.29 -6.30
CA SER A 79 7.88 -8.31 -7.64
C SER A 79 8.66 -7.03 -7.96
N VAL A 80 8.36 -5.91 -7.31
CA VAL A 80 9.09 -4.65 -7.47
C VAL A 80 10.45 -4.72 -6.77
N ARG A 81 10.49 -5.28 -5.57
CA ARG A 81 11.71 -5.37 -4.73
C ARG A 81 12.46 -6.69 -4.85
N GLN A 82 11.88 -7.67 -5.56
CA GLN A 82 12.41 -9.03 -5.70
C GLN A 82 12.65 -9.73 -4.36
N LYS A 83 11.74 -9.48 -3.40
CA LYS A 83 11.80 -10.05 -2.05
C LYS A 83 10.56 -10.89 -1.75
N ARG A 84 10.74 -11.93 -0.94
CA ARG A 84 9.62 -12.72 -0.44
C ARG A 84 9.03 -12.09 0.82
N GLU A 85 7.72 -11.98 0.85
CA GLU A 85 6.94 -11.48 1.97
C GLU A 85 5.97 -12.55 2.46
N ARG A 86 5.72 -12.59 3.76
CA ARG A 86 4.77 -13.51 4.36
C ARG A 86 3.56 -12.75 4.89
N PHE A 87 2.38 -13.13 4.44
CA PHE A 87 1.11 -12.65 4.99
C PHE A 87 0.84 -13.34 6.33
N GLY A 88 1.33 -12.76 7.43
CA GLY A 88 1.15 -13.31 8.77
C GLY A 88 -0.32 -13.29 9.19
N ARG A 89 -0.83 -12.12 9.47
CA ARG A 89 -2.25 -11.87 9.79
C ARG A 89 -2.86 -10.95 8.75
N ILE A 90 -4.08 -11.28 8.36
CA ILE A 90 -4.87 -10.46 7.44
C ILE A 90 -6.12 -9.99 8.18
N VAL A 91 -6.47 -8.74 8.04
CA VAL A 91 -7.63 -8.14 8.69
C VAL A 91 -8.50 -7.40 7.69
N GLN A 92 -9.80 -7.50 7.85
CA GLN A 92 -10.78 -6.62 7.22
C GLN A 92 -11.02 -5.43 8.14
N MET A 93 -11.02 -4.23 7.55
CA MET A 93 -11.19 -2.99 8.30
C MET A 93 -12.61 -2.47 8.14
N HIS A 94 -13.27 -2.21 9.26
CA HIS A 94 -14.56 -1.53 9.35
C HIS A 94 -14.37 -0.27 10.19
N ALA A 95 -14.08 0.86 9.54
CA ALA A 95 -13.62 2.08 10.20
C ALA A 95 -12.41 1.77 11.13
N ASN A 96 -12.55 1.90 12.44
CA ASN A 96 -11.49 1.61 13.41
C ASN A 96 -11.52 0.17 13.97
N LYS A 97 -12.48 -0.65 13.53
CA LYS A 97 -12.57 -2.05 13.96
C LYS A 97 -11.81 -2.93 12.99
N ARG A 98 -11.08 -3.89 13.55
CA ARG A 98 -10.32 -4.90 12.81
C ARG A 98 -10.97 -6.26 13.04
N GLU A 99 -11.27 -6.95 11.96
CA GLU A 99 -11.74 -8.34 12.00
C GLU A 99 -10.71 -9.22 11.30
N GLU A 100 -10.20 -10.22 12.01
CA GLU A 100 -9.21 -11.13 11.44
C GLU A 100 -9.89 -12.09 10.48
N ILE A 101 -9.35 -12.17 9.26
CA ILE A 101 -9.87 -13.04 8.20
C ILE A 101 -8.78 -14.02 7.75
N LYS A 102 -9.20 -15.16 7.24
CA LYS A 102 -8.28 -16.24 6.85
C LYS A 102 -7.86 -16.16 5.40
N GLU A 103 -8.73 -15.66 4.53
CA GLU A 103 -8.51 -15.57 3.10
C GLU A 103 -9.04 -14.25 2.53
N VAL A 104 -8.46 -13.82 1.40
CA VAL A 104 -8.90 -12.66 0.61
C VAL A 104 -8.92 -13.09 -0.86
N ARG A 105 -9.98 -12.73 -1.57
CA ARG A 105 -10.26 -13.15 -2.94
C ARG A 105 -10.11 -12.02 -3.95
N ALA A 106 -10.12 -12.37 -5.23
CA ALA A 106 -10.09 -11.41 -6.32
C ALA A 106 -11.19 -10.35 -6.19
N GLY A 107 -10.80 -9.07 -6.25
CA GLY A 107 -11.69 -7.91 -6.08
C GLY A 107 -11.75 -7.35 -4.66
N ASP A 108 -11.35 -8.11 -3.65
CA ASP A 108 -11.40 -7.69 -2.24
C ASP A 108 -10.28 -6.72 -1.87
N ILE A 109 -10.53 -5.95 -0.83
CA ILE A 109 -9.57 -5.08 -0.15
C ILE A 109 -9.43 -5.55 1.30
N ALA A 110 -8.19 -5.72 1.74
CA ALA A 110 -7.87 -6.07 3.11
C ALA A 110 -6.59 -5.36 3.58
N ALA A 111 -6.22 -5.56 4.83
CA ALA A 111 -4.95 -5.09 5.38
C ALA A 111 -4.11 -6.25 5.92
N ALA A 112 -2.84 -6.29 5.57
CA ALA A 112 -1.87 -7.23 6.10
C ALA A 112 -1.09 -6.58 7.25
N ILE A 113 -0.87 -7.34 8.33
CA ILE A 113 -0.10 -6.90 9.48
C ILE A 113 1.30 -7.49 9.40
N GLY A 114 2.30 -6.61 9.50
CA GLY A 114 3.69 -7.02 9.70
C GLY A 114 4.46 -7.41 8.44
N LEU A 115 4.02 -6.97 7.27
CA LEU A 115 4.88 -6.99 6.08
C LEU A 115 6.07 -6.05 6.31
N LYS A 116 7.29 -6.47 5.94
CA LYS A 116 8.51 -5.78 6.35
C LYS A 116 9.05 -4.84 5.27
N ASP A 117 9.14 -5.34 4.05
CA ASP A 117 9.80 -4.67 2.92
C ASP A 117 8.78 -4.27 1.83
N VAL A 118 7.61 -3.76 2.25
CA VAL A 118 6.55 -3.31 1.33
C VAL A 118 6.37 -1.81 1.46
N THR A 119 6.24 -1.13 0.34
CA THR A 119 5.86 0.29 0.26
C THR A 119 4.61 0.46 -0.59
N THR A 120 3.99 1.63 -0.49
CA THR A 120 2.85 2.00 -1.32
C THR A 120 3.24 1.94 -2.80
N GLY A 121 2.42 1.25 -3.61
CA GLY A 121 2.69 1.00 -5.03
C GLY A 121 3.38 -0.33 -5.33
N ASP A 122 3.82 -1.09 -4.31
CA ASP A 122 4.42 -2.40 -4.54
C ASP A 122 3.39 -3.45 -4.95
N THR A 123 3.75 -4.31 -5.90
CA THR A 123 2.96 -5.48 -6.31
C THR A 123 3.39 -6.71 -5.52
N LEU A 124 2.40 -7.39 -4.94
CA LEU A 124 2.57 -8.67 -4.27
C LEU A 124 1.88 -9.75 -5.09
N CYS A 125 2.60 -10.77 -5.52
CA CYS A 125 2.08 -11.79 -6.44
C CYS A 125 2.56 -13.20 -6.08
N ALA A 126 1.98 -14.19 -6.74
CA ALA A 126 2.41 -15.59 -6.66
C ALA A 126 3.87 -15.73 -7.10
N ILE A 127 4.65 -16.57 -6.39
CA ILE A 127 6.09 -16.72 -6.64
C ILE A 127 6.36 -17.36 -8.00
N ASP A 128 5.48 -18.26 -8.42
CA ASP A 128 5.56 -19.03 -9.67
C ASP A 128 4.96 -18.31 -10.88
N ALA A 129 4.25 -17.19 -10.65
CA ALA A 129 3.66 -16.38 -11.72
C ALA A 129 3.89 -14.88 -11.45
N PRO A 130 5.14 -14.41 -11.42
CA PRO A 130 5.46 -13.03 -11.10
C PRO A 130 4.95 -12.07 -12.17
N ILE A 131 4.43 -10.93 -11.70
CA ILE A 131 3.98 -9.80 -12.51
C ILE A 131 4.19 -8.52 -11.72
N ILE A 132 4.48 -7.43 -12.39
CA ILE A 132 4.44 -6.08 -11.84
C ILE A 132 3.20 -5.40 -12.40
N LEU A 133 2.20 -5.16 -11.57
CA LEU A 133 1.00 -4.43 -11.95
C LEU A 133 1.32 -2.97 -12.24
N GLU A 134 0.43 -2.30 -12.95
CA GLU A 134 0.59 -0.87 -13.26
C GLU A 134 0.92 -0.07 -11.99
N ARG A 135 2.02 0.68 -12.05
CA ARG A 135 2.50 1.44 -10.89
C ARG A 135 1.67 2.68 -10.68
N MET A 136 1.41 3.00 -9.41
CA MET A 136 0.91 4.31 -9.05
C MET A 136 2.04 5.34 -9.24
N GLU A 137 1.76 6.39 -10.00
CA GLU A 137 2.68 7.53 -10.14
C GLU A 137 2.39 8.53 -9.02
N PHE A 138 3.40 8.85 -8.23
CA PHE A 138 3.31 9.87 -7.19
C PHE A 138 4.01 11.14 -7.68
N PRO A 139 3.39 12.31 -7.47
CA PRO A 139 4.02 13.58 -7.86
C PRO A 139 5.29 13.82 -7.05
N GLU A 140 6.28 14.44 -7.68
CA GLU A 140 7.49 14.88 -7.01
C GLU A 140 7.17 16.02 -6.02
N PRO A 141 7.80 16.03 -4.83
CA PRO A 141 7.64 17.11 -3.87
C PRO A 141 8.03 18.48 -4.48
N VAL A 142 7.28 19.51 -4.12
CA VAL A 142 7.47 20.87 -4.68
C VAL A 142 8.09 21.86 -3.71
N ILE A 143 8.09 21.58 -2.42
CA ILE A 143 8.76 22.40 -1.40
C ILE A 143 9.60 21.55 -0.47
N SER A 144 10.63 22.16 0.10
CA SER A 144 11.53 21.53 1.06
C SER A 144 11.81 22.48 2.22
N VAL A 145 11.87 21.94 3.43
CA VAL A 145 12.12 22.67 4.67
C VAL A 145 13.15 21.94 5.51
N ALA A 146 14.10 22.66 6.07
CA ALA A 146 15.03 22.13 7.06
C ALA A 146 14.33 22.02 8.42
N VAL A 147 14.52 20.89 9.09
CA VAL A 147 13.95 20.63 10.39
C VAL A 147 15.02 20.23 11.39
N GLU A 148 14.94 20.80 12.60
CA GLU A 148 15.85 20.52 13.68
C GLU A 148 15.09 20.07 14.94
N PRO A 149 15.60 19.09 15.69
CA PRO A 149 15.02 18.73 16.97
C PRO A 149 15.32 19.83 18.01
N LYS A 150 14.36 20.12 18.89
CA LYS A 150 14.54 21.09 19.97
C LYS A 150 15.61 20.66 20.99
N THR A 151 15.80 19.37 21.17
CA THR A 151 16.81 18.81 22.07
C THR A 151 17.49 17.61 21.42
N LYS A 152 18.72 17.28 21.87
CA LYS A 152 19.42 16.06 21.42
C LYS A 152 18.65 14.76 21.71
N ALA A 153 17.88 14.72 22.81
CA ALA A 153 17.06 13.58 23.17
C ALA A 153 15.88 13.36 22.19
N ASP A 154 15.44 14.40 21.48
CA ASP A 154 14.35 14.32 20.53
C ASP A 154 14.83 13.95 19.12
N GLN A 155 16.15 13.97 18.88
CA GLN A 155 16.71 13.67 17.55
C GLN A 155 16.36 12.23 17.08
N GLU A 156 16.51 11.25 17.97
CA GLU A 156 16.16 9.86 17.66
C GLU A 156 14.67 9.69 17.40
N LYS A 157 13.84 10.31 18.24
CA LYS A 157 12.37 10.27 18.08
C LYS A 157 11.93 10.94 16.78
N MET A 158 12.53 12.08 16.43
CA MET A 158 12.28 12.78 15.18
C MET A 158 12.63 11.89 13.98
N GLY A 159 13.81 11.25 13.97
CA GLY A 159 14.22 10.35 12.89
C GLY A 159 13.25 9.17 12.72
N LEU A 160 12.81 8.56 13.82
CA LEU A 160 11.83 7.47 13.78
C LEU A 160 10.46 7.94 13.26
N ALA A 161 10.00 9.13 13.69
CA ALA A 161 8.72 9.69 13.24
C ALA A 161 8.74 10.02 11.75
N LEU A 162 9.79 10.72 11.29
CA LEU A 162 9.97 11.07 9.88
C LEU A 162 10.11 9.83 8.99
N GLY A 163 10.82 8.79 9.46
CA GLY A 163 10.92 7.51 8.76
C GLY A 163 9.56 6.82 8.59
N ARG A 164 8.67 6.90 9.58
CA ARG A 164 7.30 6.37 9.48
C ARG A 164 6.46 7.16 8.48
N LEU A 165 6.49 8.49 8.56
CA LEU A 165 5.78 9.36 7.60
C LEU A 165 6.21 9.08 6.16
N ALA A 166 7.50 8.93 5.91
CA ALA A 166 8.03 8.60 4.57
C ALA A 166 7.62 7.19 4.09
N GLN A 167 7.30 6.25 4.99
CA GLN A 167 6.75 4.95 4.62
C GLN A 167 5.25 5.04 4.28
N GLU A 168 4.51 5.90 4.97
CA GLU A 168 3.07 6.08 4.79
C GLU A 168 2.74 6.88 3.52
N ASP A 169 3.53 7.91 3.23
CA ASP A 169 3.30 8.84 2.12
C ASP A 169 4.49 8.88 1.15
N PRO A 170 4.32 8.34 -0.06
CA PRO A 170 5.37 8.35 -1.08
C PRO A 170 5.74 9.74 -1.62
N SER A 171 4.88 10.74 -1.43
CA SER A 171 5.16 12.14 -1.80
C SER A 171 5.89 12.93 -0.71
N PHE A 172 6.03 12.34 0.50
CA PHE A 172 6.83 12.89 1.58
C PHE A 172 8.23 12.27 1.55
N ARG A 173 9.26 13.10 1.42
CA ARG A 173 10.66 12.65 1.40
C ARG A 173 11.46 13.25 2.54
N VAL A 174 12.41 12.47 3.04
CA VAL A 174 13.35 12.88 4.09
C VAL A 174 14.76 12.54 3.62
N HIS A 175 15.65 13.48 3.69
CA HIS A 175 17.08 13.25 3.46
C HIS A 175 17.93 14.17 4.36
N THR A 176 19.16 13.77 4.57
CA THR A 176 20.15 14.65 5.25
C THR A 176 20.99 15.31 4.19
N ASP A 177 21.08 16.64 4.26
CA ASP A 177 21.96 17.42 3.40
C ASP A 177 23.43 17.16 3.78
N GLU A 178 24.25 16.78 2.81
CA GLU A 178 25.63 16.36 3.06
C GLU A 178 26.55 17.54 3.43
N GLU A 179 26.20 18.76 3.00
CA GLU A 179 27.03 19.95 3.23
C GLU A 179 26.70 20.59 4.59
N SER A 180 25.41 20.78 4.89
CA SER A 180 24.98 21.41 6.14
C SER A 180 24.79 20.45 7.31
N GLY A 181 24.57 19.15 7.01
CA GLY A 181 24.21 18.14 8.00
C GLY A 181 22.76 18.25 8.49
N GLU A 182 21.96 19.14 7.90
CA GLU A 182 20.56 19.35 8.27
C GLU A 182 19.65 18.24 7.75
N THR A 183 18.58 17.95 8.49
CA THR A 183 17.52 17.08 8.02
C THR A 183 16.53 17.89 7.18
N ILE A 184 16.39 17.53 5.92
CA ILE A 184 15.46 18.17 4.99
C ILE A 184 14.24 17.28 4.80
N ILE A 185 13.06 17.85 4.99
CA ILE A 185 11.78 17.23 4.63
C ILE A 185 11.22 17.91 3.39
N SER A 186 10.67 17.13 2.48
CA SER A 186 10.09 17.61 1.22
C SER A 186 8.68 17.09 1.03
N GLY A 187 7.78 17.92 0.53
CA GLY A 187 6.37 17.61 0.35
C GLY A 187 5.67 18.48 -0.67
N MET A 188 4.35 18.31 -0.78
CA MET A 188 3.51 18.95 -1.79
C MET A 188 3.07 20.38 -1.44
N GLY A 189 3.34 20.85 -0.22
CA GLY A 189 2.96 22.18 0.24
C GLY A 189 3.16 22.35 1.74
N GLU A 190 3.00 23.59 2.25
CA GLU A 190 3.14 23.91 3.68
C GLU A 190 2.23 23.01 4.55
N LEU A 191 0.95 22.92 4.22
CA LEU A 191 -0.01 22.09 4.96
C LEU A 191 0.31 20.58 4.96
N HIS A 192 1.15 20.15 4.03
CA HIS A 192 1.62 18.77 3.98
C HIS A 192 2.81 18.53 4.93
N LEU A 193 3.60 19.58 5.18
CA LEU A 193 4.80 19.50 6.02
C LEU A 193 4.57 19.92 7.47
N ASP A 194 3.45 20.60 7.79
CA ASP A 194 3.00 20.98 9.12
C ASP A 194 2.37 19.79 9.89
#